data_9f4bb2bb47a5398aece3b2558f56a692
#
_entry.id   9f4bb2bb47a5398aece3b2558f56a692
#
_cell.length_a   1.000
_cell.length_b   1.000
_cell.length_c   1.000
_cell.angle_alpha   90.00
_cell.angle_beta   90.00
_cell.angle_gamma   90.00
#
_symmetry.space_group_name_H-M   'P 1'
#
loop_
_entity.id
_entity.type
_entity.pdbx_description
1 polymer ?
#
loop_
_entity_poly.entity_id
_entity_poly.type
_entity_poly.pdbx_seq_one_letter_code
_entity_poly.pdbx_strand_id
1 'polypeptide(L)'
;AFVQESPYNVGLDAAILMNPQVWVASGHVGGFSDPLMDCKACKTRHRADKLIEDQTGISPEGWEFDKMRAFVDEKNVVCPNCGAHDFTDIRSFNLMFKTFQGVTEDAKSQIYLRPETAQGIFVNFENVQRTTRKKIPFGVAQVGKSFRNEITPGNFTFRTREFEQMELEFFCEPGTELEWFAYWKNYCRKWLDDLGMKEENIRMRDHEPE
;
A
#
# COMPACT_ATOMS: atom_id res chain seq x y z
N ALA A 1 22.34 -5.67 -3.14
CA ALA A 1 22.29 -6.35 -1.85
C ALA A 1 21.27 -7.50 -1.86
N PHE A 2 19.98 -7.25 -1.85
CA PHE A 2 18.93 -8.26 -1.61
C PHE A 2 18.81 -9.37 -2.67
N VAL A 3 19.23 -9.17 -3.91
CA VAL A 3 19.18 -10.19 -4.96
C VAL A 3 20.56 -10.72 -5.32
N GLN A 4 21.47 -9.83 -5.70
CA GLN A 4 22.76 -10.26 -6.24
C GLN A 4 23.71 -10.85 -5.20
N GLU A 5 23.61 -10.41 -3.96
CA GLU A 5 24.46 -10.85 -2.85
C GLU A 5 23.80 -11.97 -2.01
N SER A 6 22.50 -12.19 -2.20
CA SER A 6 21.77 -13.23 -1.47
C SER A 6 21.75 -14.55 -2.25
N PRO A 7 22.13 -15.68 -1.65
CA PRO A 7 22.01 -16.99 -2.29
C PRO A 7 20.56 -17.48 -2.41
N TYR A 8 19.65 -16.86 -1.67
CA TYR A 8 18.25 -17.27 -1.60
C TYR A 8 17.38 -16.60 -2.64
N ASN A 9 17.65 -15.33 -2.96
CA ASN A 9 16.69 -14.49 -3.67
C ASN A 9 16.91 -14.47 -5.18
N VAL A 10 15.82 -14.20 -5.89
CA VAL A 10 15.81 -13.96 -7.34
C VAL A 10 15.05 -12.68 -7.65
N GLY A 11 15.41 -12.03 -8.74
CA GLY A 11 14.73 -10.83 -9.23
C GLY A 11 13.59 -11.20 -10.18
N LEU A 12 12.52 -10.42 -10.11
CA LEU A 12 11.36 -10.49 -11.01
C LEU A 12 11.01 -9.09 -11.49
N ASP A 13 10.63 -8.96 -12.74
CA ASP A 13 9.94 -7.79 -13.28
C ASP A 13 8.60 -8.22 -13.88
N ALA A 14 7.55 -8.16 -13.05
CA ALA A 14 6.20 -8.51 -13.45
C ALA A 14 5.50 -7.32 -14.14
N ALA A 15 4.53 -7.61 -14.99
CA ALA A 15 3.74 -6.59 -15.68
C ALA A 15 2.98 -5.66 -14.72
N ILE A 16 2.85 -4.39 -15.09
CA ILE A 16 2.00 -3.40 -14.40
C ILE A 16 0.52 -3.76 -14.59
N LEU A 17 0.15 -4.13 -15.82
CA LEU A 17 -1.21 -4.55 -16.18
C LEU A 17 -1.32 -6.06 -16.02
N MET A 18 -2.24 -6.51 -15.20
CA MET A 18 -2.50 -7.92 -14.92
C MET A 18 -3.98 -8.22 -15.11
N ASN A 19 -4.32 -9.50 -15.15
CA ASN A 19 -5.72 -9.94 -15.17
C ASN A 19 -6.48 -9.30 -13.99
N PRO A 20 -7.63 -8.63 -14.21
CA PRO A 20 -8.41 -8.00 -13.16
C PRO A 20 -8.79 -8.92 -12.00
N GLN A 21 -8.90 -10.22 -12.26
CA GLN A 21 -9.21 -11.22 -11.21
C GLN A 21 -8.15 -11.30 -10.12
N VAL A 22 -6.89 -10.94 -10.41
CA VAL A 22 -5.83 -10.84 -9.39
C VAL A 22 -6.22 -9.84 -8.31
N TRP A 23 -6.76 -8.69 -8.71
CA TRP A 23 -7.17 -7.63 -7.80
C TRP A 23 -8.48 -7.90 -7.07
N VAL A 24 -9.34 -8.73 -7.67
CA VAL A 24 -10.54 -9.25 -6.98
C VAL A 24 -10.11 -10.24 -5.91
N ALA A 25 -9.26 -11.21 -6.26
CA ALA A 25 -8.78 -12.25 -5.34
C ALA A 25 -7.98 -11.69 -4.15
N SER A 26 -7.19 -10.64 -4.39
CA SER A 26 -6.42 -9.96 -3.33
C SER A 26 -7.23 -8.94 -2.52
N GLY A 27 -8.51 -8.75 -2.84
CA GLY A 27 -9.40 -7.83 -2.11
C GLY A 27 -9.28 -6.35 -2.49
N HIS A 28 -8.33 -5.96 -3.36
CA HIS A 28 -8.10 -4.56 -3.70
C HIS A 28 -9.29 -3.89 -4.39
N VAL A 29 -10.02 -4.61 -5.23
CA VAL A 29 -11.20 -4.04 -5.93
C VAL A 29 -12.29 -3.66 -4.94
N GLY A 30 -12.49 -4.48 -3.89
CA GLY A 30 -13.55 -4.28 -2.90
C GLY A 30 -13.15 -3.47 -1.67
N GLY A 31 -11.90 -3.57 -1.21
CA GLY A 31 -11.48 -3.08 0.11
C GLY A 31 -10.38 -2.02 0.11
N PHE A 32 -9.69 -1.80 -1.01
CA PHE A 32 -8.61 -0.81 -1.07
C PHE A 32 -9.15 0.60 -1.27
N SER A 33 -9.71 1.18 -0.20
CA SER A 33 -10.42 2.45 -0.25
C SER A 33 -10.18 3.30 0.99
N ASP A 34 -10.21 4.62 0.78
CA ASP A 34 -10.17 5.62 1.83
C ASP A 34 -11.54 6.25 2.06
N PRO A 35 -11.85 6.69 3.30
CA PRO A 35 -13.06 7.46 3.58
C PRO A 35 -12.92 8.90 3.04
N LEU A 36 -13.74 9.24 2.06
CA LEU A 36 -13.73 10.54 1.37
C LEU A 36 -14.91 11.39 1.81
N MET A 37 -14.67 12.64 2.14
CA MET A 37 -15.70 13.68 2.28
C MET A 37 -15.27 14.99 1.61
N ASP A 38 -16.25 15.77 1.15
CA ASP A 38 -16.01 17.08 0.51
C ASP A 38 -16.50 18.20 1.43
N CYS A 39 -15.72 19.27 1.57
CA CYS A 39 -16.22 20.51 2.15
C CYS A 39 -17.23 21.15 1.20
N LYS A 40 -18.47 21.39 1.66
CA LYS A 40 -19.53 21.98 0.80
C LYS A 40 -19.27 23.45 0.49
N ALA A 41 -18.54 24.17 1.35
CA ALA A 41 -18.22 25.57 1.14
C ALA A 41 -17.15 25.78 0.06
N CYS A 42 -15.97 25.18 0.20
CA CYS A 42 -14.85 25.42 -0.73
C CYS A 42 -14.60 24.28 -1.73
N LYS A 43 -15.39 23.20 -1.68
CA LYS A 43 -15.31 22.03 -2.57
C LYS A 43 -13.99 21.23 -2.45
N THR A 44 -13.17 21.52 -1.44
CA THR A 44 -11.96 20.76 -1.18
C THR A 44 -12.31 19.36 -0.68
N ARG A 45 -11.59 18.36 -1.21
CA ARG A 45 -11.72 16.96 -0.80
C ARG A 45 -10.78 16.63 0.33
N HIS A 46 -11.27 15.83 1.27
CA HIS A 46 -10.50 15.40 2.43
C HIS A 46 -10.67 13.91 2.67
N ARG A 47 -9.61 13.27 3.16
CA ARG A 47 -9.72 11.99 3.84
C ARG A 47 -10.31 12.25 5.22
N ALA A 48 -11.45 11.62 5.48
CA ALA A 48 -12.17 11.85 6.75
C ALA A 48 -11.37 11.35 7.96
N ASP A 49 -10.72 10.20 7.84
CA ASP A 49 -9.86 9.63 8.87
C ASP A 49 -8.69 10.56 9.24
N LYS A 50 -7.98 11.07 8.24
CA LYS A 50 -6.86 11.99 8.47
C LYS A 50 -7.33 13.33 9.04
N LEU A 51 -8.42 13.86 8.55
CA LEU A 51 -8.96 15.11 9.06
C LEU A 51 -9.39 15.04 10.54
N ILE A 52 -9.95 13.90 10.95
CA ILE A 52 -10.27 13.61 12.34
C ILE A 52 -8.99 13.50 13.17
N GLU A 53 -8.03 12.69 12.74
CA GLU A 53 -6.77 12.47 13.43
C GLU A 53 -5.98 13.78 13.63
N ASP A 54 -5.83 14.57 12.56
CA ASP A 54 -5.06 15.81 12.58
C ASP A 54 -5.63 16.86 13.54
N GLN A 55 -6.97 16.91 13.70
CA GLN A 55 -7.61 17.93 14.56
C GLN A 55 -7.93 17.46 15.97
N THR A 56 -8.06 16.16 16.18
CA THR A 56 -8.48 15.62 17.49
C THR A 56 -7.43 14.75 18.16
N GLY A 57 -6.40 14.29 17.43
CA GLY A 57 -5.41 13.34 17.92
C GLY A 57 -5.95 11.91 18.07
N ILE A 58 -7.19 11.64 17.63
CA ILE A 58 -7.83 10.33 17.75
C ILE A 58 -7.80 9.64 16.39
N SER A 59 -7.23 8.43 16.34
CA SER A 59 -7.28 7.62 15.13
C SER A 59 -8.66 6.95 14.98
N PRO A 60 -9.37 7.20 13.87
CA PRO A 60 -10.65 6.55 13.58
C PRO A 60 -10.49 5.24 12.80
N GLU A 61 -9.33 4.59 12.88
CA GLU A 61 -9.08 3.33 12.18
C GLU A 61 -10.12 2.27 12.57
N GLY A 62 -10.66 1.56 11.58
CA GLY A 62 -11.71 0.56 11.79
C GLY A 62 -13.09 1.10 12.13
N TRP A 63 -13.31 2.42 12.11
CA TRP A 63 -14.65 2.96 12.36
C TRP A 63 -15.53 2.90 11.12
N GLU A 64 -16.83 2.65 11.35
CA GLU A 64 -17.85 2.80 10.33
C GLU A 64 -18.02 4.28 9.92
N PHE A 65 -18.41 4.52 8.68
CA PHE A 65 -18.53 5.87 8.13
C PHE A 65 -19.54 6.75 8.88
N ASP A 66 -20.65 6.17 9.32
CA ASP A 66 -21.67 6.88 10.10
C ASP A 66 -21.11 7.34 11.45
N LYS A 67 -20.29 6.52 12.09
CA LYS A 67 -19.60 6.86 13.34
C LYS A 67 -18.58 7.98 13.12
N MET A 68 -17.78 7.88 12.04
CA MET A 68 -16.85 8.96 11.69
C MET A 68 -17.59 10.28 11.43
N ARG A 69 -18.71 10.21 10.70
CA ARG A 69 -19.52 11.39 10.36
C ARG A 69 -20.11 12.03 11.62
N ALA A 70 -20.70 11.26 12.53
CA ALA A 70 -21.19 11.74 13.79
C ALA A 70 -20.09 12.37 14.65
N PHE A 71 -18.90 11.80 14.65
CA PHE A 71 -17.75 12.32 15.38
C PHE A 71 -17.23 13.66 14.82
N VAL A 72 -17.23 13.80 13.49
CA VAL A 72 -16.91 15.09 12.82
C VAL A 72 -17.84 16.21 13.30
N ASP A 73 -19.15 15.91 13.46
CA ASP A 73 -20.12 16.89 13.94
C ASP A 73 -19.97 17.13 15.45
N GLU A 74 -19.80 16.09 16.27
CA GLU A 74 -19.60 16.21 17.73
C GLU A 74 -18.38 17.05 18.08
N LYS A 75 -17.26 16.83 17.41
CA LYS A 75 -16.01 17.53 17.68
C LYS A 75 -15.87 18.84 16.92
N ASN A 76 -16.87 19.24 16.15
CA ASN A 76 -16.85 20.44 15.33
C ASN A 76 -15.60 20.53 14.46
N VAL A 77 -15.24 19.42 13.82
CA VAL A 77 -14.09 19.35 12.91
C VAL A 77 -14.32 20.32 11.75
N VAL A 78 -13.32 21.12 11.42
CA VAL A 78 -13.44 22.19 10.41
C VAL A 78 -12.57 21.91 9.18
N CYS A 79 -12.95 22.47 8.06
CA CYS A 79 -12.16 22.40 6.84
C CYS A 79 -10.86 23.21 7.01
N PRO A 80 -9.66 22.60 6.88
CA PRO A 80 -8.40 23.33 7.05
C PRO A 80 -8.16 24.37 5.97
N ASN A 81 -8.87 24.29 4.84
CA ASN A 81 -8.74 25.22 3.73
C ASN A 81 -9.58 26.53 3.90
N CYS A 82 -10.78 26.43 4.49
CA CYS A 82 -11.68 27.57 4.60
C CYS A 82 -12.32 27.77 5.97
N GLY A 83 -12.05 26.91 6.95
CA GLY A 83 -12.59 27.00 8.31
C GLY A 83 -14.06 26.59 8.45
N ALA A 84 -14.77 26.24 7.37
CA ALA A 84 -16.17 25.86 7.44
C ALA A 84 -16.35 24.46 8.05
N HIS A 85 -17.44 24.29 8.80
CA HIS A 85 -17.88 22.99 9.32
C HIS A 85 -19.12 22.49 8.54
N ASP A 86 -19.00 22.37 7.25
CA ASP A 86 -20.09 21.89 6.39
C ASP A 86 -19.54 20.90 5.38
N PHE A 87 -19.71 19.61 5.66
CA PHE A 87 -19.18 18.51 4.90
C PHE A 87 -20.31 17.64 4.30
N THR A 88 -19.99 16.95 3.23
CA THR A 88 -20.83 15.87 2.69
C THR A 88 -20.78 14.65 3.62
N ASP A 89 -21.67 13.69 3.36
CA ASP A 89 -21.52 12.36 3.94
C ASP A 89 -20.20 11.72 3.49
N ILE A 90 -19.69 10.82 4.32
CA ILE A 90 -18.47 10.07 4.04
C ILE A 90 -18.81 8.93 3.07
N ARG A 91 -18.00 8.78 2.05
CA ARG A 91 -18.13 7.72 1.04
C ARG A 91 -16.82 6.99 0.84
N SER A 92 -16.89 5.73 0.46
CA SER A 92 -15.72 4.95 0.06
C SER A 92 -15.15 5.46 -1.26
N PHE A 93 -13.85 5.69 -1.29
CA PHE A 93 -13.11 6.06 -2.48
C PHE A 93 -12.03 5.02 -2.76
N ASN A 94 -12.22 4.18 -3.78
CA ASN A 94 -11.25 3.16 -4.14
C ASN A 94 -10.00 3.79 -4.77
N LEU A 95 -8.83 3.42 -4.26
CA LEU A 95 -7.54 3.95 -4.68
C LEU A 95 -6.96 3.30 -5.94
N MET A 96 -7.62 2.29 -6.49
CA MET A 96 -7.20 1.67 -7.75
C MET A 96 -7.41 2.62 -8.93
N PHE A 97 -6.36 2.90 -9.69
CA PHE A 97 -6.53 3.50 -11.02
C PHE A 97 -7.17 2.50 -11.97
N LYS A 98 -8.25 2.92 -12.62
CA LYS A 98 -8.96 2.17 -13.64
C LYS A 98 -8.54 2.67 -15.02
N THR A 99 -8.39 1.74 -15.97
CA THR A 99 -8.18 2.03 -17.39
C THR A 99 -8.86 0.95 -18.21
N PHE A 100 -8.73 1.00 -19.54
CA PHE A 100 -9.38 0.07 -20.45
C PHE A 100 -8.36 -0.54 -21.40
N GLN A 101 -8.56 -1.78 -21.76
CA GLN A 101 -7.74 -2.50 -22.72
C GLN A 101 -8.56 -2.78 -23.98
N GLY A 102 -7.98 -2.51 -25.16
CA GLY A 102 -8.66 -2.72 -26.45
C GLY A 102 -9.28 -1.43 -26.98
N VAL A 103 -10.24 -1.59 -27.92
CA VAL A 103 -10.81 -0.48 -28.69
C VAL A 103 -12.10 0.09 -28.10
N THR A 104 -12.67 -0.56 -27.09
CA THR A 104 -13.93 -0.14 -26.47
C THR A 104 -13.72 0.09 -24.97
N GLU A 105 -14.38 1.13 -24.44
CA GLU A 105 -14.39 1.44 -23.01
C GLU A 105 -15.67 0.89 -22.38
N ASP A 106 -15.68 -0.38 -22.05
CA ASP A 106 -16.79 -1.06 -21.41
C ASP A 106 -16.34 -1.82 -20.13
N ALA A 107 -17.30 -2.35 -19.39
CA ALA A 107 -17.01 -3.06 -18.15
C ALA A 107 -16.16 -4.33 -18.33
N LYS A 108 -16.14 -4.92 -19.54
CA LYS A 108 -15.39 -6.14 -19.84
C LYS A 108 -13.94 -5.84 -20.20
N SER A 109 -13.70 -4.63 -20.70
CA SER A 109 -12.37 -4.14 -21.09
C SER A 109 -11.65 -3.40 -19.95
N GLN A 110 -12.31 -3.20 -18.79
CA GLN A 110 -11.74 -2.51 -17.64
C GLN A 110 -10.60 -3.31 -17.02
N ILE A 111 -9.47 -2.65 -16.84
CA ILE A 111 -8.30 -3.14 -16.15
C ILE A 111 -7.82 -2.11 -15.13
N TYR A 112 -6.82 -2.49 -14.33
CA TYR A 112 -6.30 -1.64 -13.26
C TYR A 112 -4.79 -1.48 -13.38
N LEU A 113 -4.27 -0.32 -13.01
CA LEU A 113 -2.86 -0.15 -12.71
C LEU A 113 -2.58 -0.76 -11.33
N ARG A 114 -1.51 -1.51 -11.21
CA ARG A 114 -1.16 -2.17 -9.93
C ARG A 114 -0.91 -1.14 -8.83
N PRO A 115 -1.54 -1.27 -7.64
CA PRO A 115 -1.30 -0.40 -6.49
C PRO A 115 -0.08 -0.80 -5.67
N GLU A 116 0.45 -2.02 -5.91
CA GLU A 116 1.64 -2.59 -5.28
C GLU A 116 2.24 -3.68 -6.16
N THR A 117 3.46 -4.08 -5.86
CA THR A 117 4.22 -5.08 -6.65
C THR A 117 4.06 -6.51 -6.14
N ALA A 118 3.53 -6.73 -4.93
CA ALA A 118 3.43 -8.02 -4.27
C ALA A 118 2.64 -9.06 -5.08
N GLN A 119 1.47 -8.71 -5.64
CA GLN A 119 0.64 -9.67 -6.40
C GLN A 119 1.33 -10.18 -7.66
N GLY A 120 2.18 -9.37 -8.28
CA GLY A 120 3.02 -9.80 -9.38
C GLY A 120 3.99 -10.92 -8.98
N ILE A 121 4.49 -10.87 -7.75
CA ILE A 121 5.34 -11.92 -7.18
C ILE A 121 4.54 -13.21 -6.96
N PHE A 122 3.39 -13.12 -6.29
CA PHE A 122 2.56 -14.29 -5.98
C PHE A 122 2.05 -14.99 -7.24
N VAL A 123 1.56 -14.26 -8.23
CA VAL A 123 1.08 -14.81 -9.51
C VAL A 123 2.18 -15.52 -10.27
N ASN A 124 3.42 -15.07 -10.17
CA ASN A 124 4.57 -15.66 -10.86
C ASN A 124 5.35 -16.67 -10.00
N PHE A 125 4.94 -16.98 -8.78
CA PHE A 125 5.68 -17.83 -7.86
C PHE A 125 6.07 -19.18 -8.50
N GLU A 126 5.11 -19.92 -9.05
CA GLU A 126 5.37 -21.23 -9.70
C GLU A 126 6.28 -21.09 -10.92
N ASN A 127 6.11 -20.04 -11.72
CA ASN A 127 6.97 -19.77 -12.88
C ASN A 127 8.41 -19.51 -12.45
N VAL A 128 8.60 -18.70 -11.43
CA VAL A 128 9.92 -18.38 -10.86
C VAL A 128 10.55 -19.65 -10.29
N GLN A 129 9.83 -20.40 -9.48
CA GLN A 129 10.32 -21.66 -8.90
C GLN A 129 10.77 -22.65 -9.99
N ARG A 130 9.94 -22.86 -11.01
CA ARG A 130 10.23 -23.77 -12.10
C ARG A 130 11.43 -23.34 -12.94
N THR A 131 11.51 -22.08 -13.32
CA THR A 131 12.56 -21.56 -14.21
C THR A 131 13.91 -21.43 -13.52
N THR A 132 13.92 -21.05 -12.24
CA THR A 132 15.14 -20.91 -11.45
C THR A 132 15.56 -22.22 -10.76
N ARG A 133 14.68 -23.22 -10.72
CA ARG A 133 14.85 -24.48 -9.97
C ARG A 133 15.10 -24.29 -8.47
N LYS A 134 14.66 -23.15 -7.92
CA LYS A 134 14.77 -22.88 -6.48
C LYS A 134 13.86 -23.80 -5.68
N LYS A 135 14.33 -24.16 -4.51
CA LYS A 135 13.55 -24.83 -3.46
C LYS A 135 13.36 -23.88 -2.30
N ILE A 136 12.30 -24.05 -1.54
CA ILE A 136 12.08 -23.34 -0.29
C ILE A 136 13.22 -23.69 0.68
N PRO A 137 13.84 -22.70 1.37
CA PRO A 137 13.47 -21.30 1.39
C PRO A 137 14.07 -20.49 0.23
N PHE A 138 13.29 -19.60 -0.36
CA PHE A 138 13.79 -18.61 -1.32
C PHE A 138 12.90 -17.37 -1.35
N GLY A 139 13.45 -16.26 -1.80
CA GLY A 139 12.74 -15.00 -1.97
C GLY A 139 12.64 -14.57 -3.42
N VAL A 140 11.59 -13.82 -3.73
CA VAL A 140 11.40 -13.15 -5.01
C VAL A 140 11.31 -11.65 -4.76
N ALA A 141 12.20 -10.88 -5.37
CA ALA A 141 12.27 -9.44 -5.22
C ALA A 141 11.88 -8.73 -6.51
N GLN A 142 11.19 -7.64 -6.37
CA GLN A 142 10.83 -6.75 -7.47
C GLN A 142 11.05 -5.29 -7.09
N VAL A 143 11.57 -4.51 -8.03
CA VAL A 143 11.55 -3.06 -8.00
C VAL A 143 10.69 -2.61 -9.17
N GLY A 144 9.71 -1.76 -8.94
CA GLY A 144 8.84 -1.31 -10.02
C GLY A 144 7.86 -0.24 -9.63
N LYS A 145 7.22 0.34 -10.64
CA LYS A 145 6.19 1.36 -10.48
C LYS A 145 4.91 0.78 -9.89
N SER A 146 4.32 1.56 -8.98
CA SER A 146 3.00 1.33 -8.42
C SER A 146 2.17 2.61 -8.47
N PHE A 147 0.84 2.48 -8.43
CA PHE A 147 -0.08 3.56 -8.71
C PHE A 147 -1.24 3.56 -7.71
N ARG A 148 -1.41 4.66 -7.01
CA ARG A 148 -2.54 4.83 -6.09
C ARG A 148 -3.23 6.14 -6.38
N ASN A 149 -4.50 6.16 -6.64
CA ASN A 149 -5.29 7.37 -6.92
C ASN A 149 -5.54 8.16 -5.63
N GLU A 150 -4.46 8.65 -5.04
CA GLU A 150 -4.48 9.39 -3.77
C GLU A 150 -5.43 10.58 -3.82
N ILE A 151 -6.26 10.73 -2.80
CA ILE A 151 -7.21 11.85 -2.65
C ILE A 151 -6.43 13.17 -2.53
N THR A 152 -5.42 13.19 -1.65
CA THR A 152 -4.60 14.37 -1.35
C THR A 152 -3.11 14.06 -1.47
N PRO A 153 -2.55 14.05 -2.68
CA PRO A 153 -1.09 14.02 -2.84
C PRO A 153 -0.44 15.19 -2.11
N GLY A 154 0.76 15.00 -1.59
CA GLY A 154 1.41 16.06 -0.84
C GLY A 154 2.84 15.74 -0.40
N ASN A 155 3.46 16.70 0.29
CA ASN A 155 4.82 16.59 0.81
C ASN A 155 5.84 16.20 -0.27
N PHE A 156 5.78 16.88 -1.41
CA PHE A 156 6.64 16.71 -2.58
C PHE A 156 6.60 15.25 -3.09
N THR A 157 7.66 14.47 -2.89
CA THR A 157 7.74 13.07 -3.34
C THR A 157 7.21 12.04 -2.33
N PHE A 158 6.81 12.48 -1.14
CA PHE A 158 6.40 11.57 -0.08
C PHE A 158 5.07 10.85 -0.38
N ARG A 159 4.08 11.59 -0.92
CA ARG A 159 2.77 11.02 -1.29
C ARG A 159 2.39 11.42 -2.69
N THR A 160 2.67 10.54 -3.64
CA THR A 160 2.41 10.72 -5.07
C THR A 160 1.47 9.63 -5.59
N ARG A 161 0.86 9.87 -6.74
CA ARG A 161 -0.03 8.89 -7.39
C ARG A 161 0.72 7.82 -8.18
N GLU A 162 1.94 8.11 -8.57
CA GLU A 162 2.88 7.17 -9.18
C GLU A 162 4.16 7.17 -8.36
N PHE A 163 4.62 6.00 -7.94
CA PHE A 163 5.82 5.85 -7.11
C PHE A 163 6.52 4.53 -7.43
N GLU A 164 7.70 4.35 -6.92
CA GLU A 164 8.45 3.08 -7.00
C GLU A 164 8.37 2.35 -5.67
N GLN A 165 8.19 1.03 -5.75
CA GLN A 165 8.29 0.12 -4.62
C GLN A 165 9.45 -0.85 -4.85
N MET A 166 10.05 -1.25 -3.75
CA MET A 166 11.01 -2.34 -3.66
C MET A 166 10.44 -3.35 -2.66
N GLU A 167 10.03 -4.50 -3.16
CA GLU A 167 9.42 -5.57 -2.35
C GLU A 167 10.21 -6.87 -2.51
N LEU A 168 10.28 -7.62 -1.42
CA LEU A 168 10.86 -8.95 -1.34
C LEU A 168 9.90 -9.85 -0.56
N GLU A 169 9.31 -10.81 -1.25
CA GLU A 169 8.51 -11.86 -0.64
C GLU A 169 9.37 -13.10 -0.42
N PHE A 170 9.51 -13.50 0.83
CA PHE A 170 10.35 -14.63 1.20
C PHE A 170 9.50 -15.82 1.64
N PHE A 171 9.66 -16.93 0.95
CA PHE A 171 8.89 -18.15 1.14
C PHE A 171 9.73 -19.17 1.92
N CYS A 172 9.25 -19.61 3.06
CA CYS A 172 9.90 -20.56 3.92
C CYS A 172 8.98 -21.73 4.28
N GLU A 173 9.55 -22.78 4.86
CA GLU A 173 8.74 -23.91 5.33
C GLU A 173 7.93 -23.52 6.58
N PRO A 174 6.67 -23.99 6.70
CA PRO A 174 5.88 -23.76 7.89
C PRO A 174 6.60 -24.17 9.18
N GLY A 175 6.56 -23.31 10.19
CA GLY A 175 7.26 -23.52 11.47
C GLY A 175 8.67 -22.95 11.54
N THR A 176 9.20 -22.42 10.40
CA THR A 176 10.53 -21.76 10.37
C THR A 176 10.45 -20.25 10.21
N GLU A 177 9.26 -19.69 10.18
CA GLU A 177 9.00 -18.26 9.91
C GLU A 177 9.67 -17.33 10.91
N LEU A 178 9.70 -17.67 12.20
CA LEU A 178 10.33 -16.83 13.23
C LEU A 178 11.86 -16.82 13.12
N GLU A 179 12.46 -17.93 12.69
CA GLU A 179 13.91 -18.00 12.44
C GLU A 179 14.27 -17.12 11.26
N TRP A 180 13.48 -17.18 10.17
CA TRP A 180 13.68 -16.33 8.99
C TRP A 180 13.36 -14.88 9.26
N PHE A 181 12.36 -14.59 10.09
CA PHE A 181 12.10 -13.22 10.55
C PHE A 181 13.32 -12.63 11.27
N ALA A 182 13.91 -13.37 12.20
CA ALA A 182 15.12 -12.94 12.91
C ALA A 182 16.31 -12.75 11.95
N TYR A 183 16.47 -13.65 10.97
CA TYR A 183 17.48 -13.53 9.93
C TYR A 183 17.32 -12.21 9.14
N TRP A 184 16.11 -11.95 8.63
CA TRP A 184 15.86 -10.76 7.82
C TRP A 184 15.92 -9.47 8.63
N LYS A 185 15.50 -9.48 9.89
CA LYS A 185 15.65 -8.34 10.80
C LYS A 185 17.14 -7.95 10.94
N ASN A 186 18.00 -8.92 11.15
CA ASN A 186 19.44 -8.72 11.26
C ASN A 186 20.06 -8.30 9.91
N TYR A 187 19.62 -8.91 8.81
CA TYR A 187 20.09 -8.56 7.48
C TYR A 187 19.76 -7.11 7.12
N CYS A 188 18.52 -6.69 7.35
CA CYS A 188 18.10 -5.30 7.11
C CYS A 188 18.87 -4.32 7.99
N ARG A 189 19.12 -4.69 9.26
CA ARG A 189 19.91 -3.85 10.15
C ARG A 189 21.31 -3.66 9.60
N LYS A 190 21.98 -4.75 9.26
CA LYS A 190 23.33 -4.71 8.69
C LYS A 190 23.36 -3.88 7.39
N TRP A 191 22.35 -4.04 6.53
CA TRP A 191 22.25 -3.28 5.29
C TRP A 191 22.17 -1.77 5.55
N LEU A 192 21.43 -1.32 6.55
CA LEU A 192 21.36 0.09 6.95
C LEU A 192 22.71 0.59 7.47
N ASP A 193 23.42 -0.23 8.27
CA ASP A 193 24.76 0.09 8.76
C ASP A 193 25.77 0.21 7.58
N ASP A 194 25.72 -0.71 6.62
CA ASP A 194 26.57 -0.70 5.41
C ASP A 194 26.30 0.53 4.51
N LEU A 195 25.07 1.08 4.55
CA LEU A 195 24.73 2.36 3.89
C LEU A 195 25.23 3.60 4.66
N GLY A 196 25.83 3.41 5.82
CA GLY A 196 26.36 4.49 6.65
C GLY A 196 25.30 5.21 7.49
N MET A 197 24.14 4.60 7.71
CA MET A 197 23.14 5.17 8.63
C MET A 197 23.66 5.13 10.06
N LYS A 198 23.55 6.27 10.74
CA LYS A 198 23.95 6.37 12.15
C LYS A 198 22.96 5.64 13.05
N GLU A 199 23.46 4.99 14.09
CA GLU A 199 22.67 4.28 15.11
C GLU A 199 21.51 5.12 15.67
N GLU A 200 21.76 6.37 15.96
CA GLU A 200 20.79 7.32 16.51
C GLU A 200 19.60 7.59 15.57
N ASN A 201 19.74 7.30 14.27
CA ASN A 201 18.72 7.48 13.24
C ASN A 201 18.00 6.17 12.88
N ILE A 202 18.36 5.05 13.52
CA ILE A 202 17.76 3.74 13.25
C ILE A 202 16.90 3.36 14.47
N ARG A 203 15.62 3.08 14.20
CA ARG A 203 14.70 2.56 15.21
C ARG A 203 14.05 1.28 14.71
N MET A 204 14.33 0.18 15.40
CA MET A 204 13.59 -1.07 15.22
C MET A 204 12.36 -1.03 16.12
N ARG A 205 11.18 -1.15 15.54
CA ARG A 205 9.90 -1.16 16.26
C ARG A 205 9.15 -2.44 15.94
N ASP A 206 8.78 -3.18 16.96
CA ASP A 206 7.89 -4.32 16.79
C ASP A 206 6.46 -3.81 16.55
N HIS A 207 5.70 -4.50 15.70
CA HIS A 207 4.30 -4.18 15.44
C HIS A 207 3.49 -4.44 16.71
N GLU A 208 2.52 -3.58 16.99
CA GLU A 208 1.61 -3.78 18.10
C GLU A 208 0.70 -4.98 17.81
N PRO A 209 0.36 -5.81 18.82
CA PRO A 209 -0.61 -6.88 18.62
C PRO A 209 -1.95 -6.30 18.16
N GLU A 210 -2.58 -6.96 17.18
CA GLU A 210 -3.94 -6.64 16.73
C GLU A 210 -4.97 -7.04 17.79
#